data_e3fd6df90b9a035b6146a6b5c70bb646
#
_entry.id   e3fd6df90b9a035b6146a6b5c70bb646
#
_cell.length_a   1.000
_cell.length_b   1.000
_cell.length_c   1.000
_cell.angle_alpha   90.00
_cell.angle_beta   90.00
_cell.angle_gamma   90.00
#
_symmetry.space_group_name_H-M   'P 1'
#
loop_
_entity.id
_entity.type
_entity.pdbx_description
1 polymer ?
#
loop_
_entity_poly.entity_id
_entity_poly.type
_entity_poly.pdbx_seq_one_letter_code
_entity_poly.pdbx_strand_id
1 'polypeptide(L)'
;MFRSPLGRYALAEGSAIVGQLNDPIMALGKPWVAAWNAHDLDLIMTHYDDAVELTSPVAAQLLGSSDGKVVGKPNLRAYFQRGLEAYPELPFHLEDVLWGMNSVVLYFTNQKRTHTANFMELSAYGKVIRVVANYGG
;
A
#
# COMPACT_ATOMS: atom_id res chain seq x y z
N MET A 1 -3.63 -21.43 7.44
CA MET A 1 -3.13 -20.28 6.73
C MET A 1 -3.60 -18.99 7.41
N PHE A 2 -2.74 -18.06 7.53
CA PHE A 2 -2.98 -16.81 8.24
C PHE A 2 -4.26 -16.09 7.82
N ARG A 3 -4.48 -15.91 6.52
CA ARG A 3 -5.63 -15.14 6.02
C ARG A 3 -6.97 -15.72 6.40
N SER A 4 -7.09 -17.04 6.31
CA SER A 4 -8.38 -17.68 6.64
C SER A 4 -8.80 -17.44 8.07
N PRO A 5 -7.90 -17.60 9.05
CA PRO A 5 -8.27 -17.25 10.42
C PRO A 5 -8.66 -15.80 10.58
N LEU A 6 -8.03 -14.90 9.88
CA LEU A 6 -8.35 -13.48 10.00
C LEU A 6 -9.77 -13.17 9.59
N GLY A 7 -10.20 -13.68 8.46
CA GLY A 7 -11.57 -13.48 8.01
C GLY A 7 -12.57 -14.05 9.01
N ARG A 8 -12.25 -15.18 9.56
CA ARG A 8 -13.13 -15.82 10.53
C ARG A 8 -13.22 -15.06 11.84
N TYR A 9 -12.15 -14.44 12.28
CA TYR A 9 -12.22 -13.61 13.48
C TYR A 9 -13.22 -12.48 13.29
N ALA A 10 -13.16 -11.79 12.19
CA ALA A 10 -14.08 -10.72 11.91
C ALA A 10 -15.52 -11.22 11.89
N LEU A 11 -15.75 -12.38 11.32
CA LEU A 11 -17.10 -12.96 11.28
C LEU A 11 -17.59 -13.37 12.66
N ALA A 12 -16.71 -13.95 13.46
CA ALA A 12 -17.10 -14.47 14.77
C ALA A 12 -17.50 -13.37 15.73
N GLU A 13 -17.04 -12.16 15.52
CA GLU A 13 -17.27 -11.06 16.44
C GLU A 13 -18.61 -10.36 16.24
N GLY A 14 -19.49 -10.91 15.45
CA GLY A 14 -20.72 -10.20 15.15
C GLY A 14 -20.48 -8.96 14.31
N SER A 15 -19.25 -8.65 14.06
CA SER A 15 -18.86 -7.58 13.17
C SER A 15 -18.60 -8.16 11.78
N ALA A 16 -19.30 -9.23 11.45
CA ALA A 16 -19.13 -9.91 10.18
C ALA A 16 -19.20 -8.95 9.00
N ILE A 17 -20.21 -8.06 9.03
CA ILE A 17 -20.38 -7.10 7.95
C ILE A 17 -19.19 -6.16 7.91
N VAL A 18 -18.79 -5.65 9.06
CA VAL A 18 -17.63 -4.76 9.16
C VAL A 18 -16.38 -5.50 8.70
N GLY A 19 -16.18 -6.73 9.14
CA GLY A 19 -15.05 -7.52 8.73
C GLY A 19 -15.01 -7.76 7.24
N GLN A 20 -16.15 -8.02 6.64
CA GLN A 20 -16.23 -8.22 5.20
C GLN A 20 -15.97 -6.93 4.43
N LEU A 21 -16.53 -5.82 4.90
CA LEU A 21 -16.31 -4.51 4.28
C LEU A 21 -14.88 -4.06 4.42
N ASN A 22 -14.22 -4.49 5.50
CA ASN A 22 -12.87 -4.08 5.83
C ASN A 22 -11.86 -5.20 5.63
N ASP A 23 -12.19 -6.24 4.86
CA ASP A 23 -11.22 -7.28 4.52
C ASP A 23 -10.03 -6.59 3.84
N PRO A 24 -8.85 -6.57 4.46
CA PRO A 24 -7.72 -5.80 3.92
C PRO A 24 -7.25 -6.30 2.56
N ILE A 25 -7.43 -7.60 2.28
CA ILE A 25 -7.05 -8.14 0.98
C ILE A 25 -7.94 -7.56 -0.12
N MET A 26 -9.25 -7.55 0.12
CA MET A 26 -10.22 -7.10 -0.88
C MET A 26 -10.40 -5.59 -0.88
N ALA A 27 -10.29 -4.96 0.30
CA ALA A 27 -10.54 -3.53 0.42
C ALA A 27 -9.33 -2.70 0.00
N LEU A 28 -8.13 -3.20 0.19
CA LEU A 28 -6.93 -2.44 -0.12
C LEU A 28 -5.92 -3.22 -0.96
N GLY A 29 -5.55 -4.43 -0.52
CA GLY A 29 -4.43 -5.13 -1.15
C GLY A 29 -4.61 -5.37 -2.64
N LYS A 30 -5.70 -6.03 -3.02
CA LYS A 30 -5.96 -6.32 -4.43
C LYS A 30 -6.24 -5.07 -5.25
N PRO A 31 -7.10 -4.15 -4.81
CA PRO A 31 -7.31 -2.91 -5.56
C PRO A 31 -6.04 -2.07 -5.72
N TRP A 32 -5.21 -2.03 -4.69
CA TRP A 32 -3.96 -1.28 -4.73
C TRP A 32 -3.02 -1.83 -5.80
N VAL A 33 -2.79 -3.14 -5.79
CA VAL A 33 -1.94 -3.79 -6.79
C VAL A 33 -2.53 -3.63 -8.19
N ALA A 34 -3.84 -3.80 -8.32
CA ALA A 34 -4.50 -3.65 -9.62
C ALA A 34 -4.34 -2.25 -10.19
N ALA A 35 -4.47 -1.23 -9.35
CA ALA A 35 -4.32 0.16 -9.78
C ALA A 35 -2.89 0.44 -10.28
N TRP A 36 -1.89 -0.06 -9.55
CA TRP A 36 -0.50 0.08 -9.96
C TRP A 36 -0.22 -0.66 -11.28
N ASN A 37 -0.70 -1.88 -11.40
CA ASN A 37 -0.49 -2.69 -12.62
C ASN A 37 -1.21 -2.10 -13.83
N ALA A 38 -2.30 -1.39 -13.60
CA ALA A 38 -3.02 -0.69 -14.65
C ALA A 38 -2.38 0.66 -15.01
N HIS A 39 -1.37 1.09 -14.26
CA HIS A 39 -0.75 2.42 -14.43
C HIS A 39 -1.78 3.55 -14.31
N ASP A 40 -2.78 3.36 -13.47
CA ASP A 40 -3.86 4.33 -13.27
C ASP A 40 -3.56 5.18 -12.05
N LEU A 41 -2.85 6.28 -12.28
CA LEU A 41 -2.38 7.15 -11.20
C LEU A 41 -3.55 7.72 -10.39
N ASP A 42 -4.62 8.11 -11.04
CA ASP A 42 -5.79 8.65 -10.33
C ASP A 42 -6.37 7.60 -9.39
N LEU A 43 -6.47 6.37 -9.86
CA LEU A 43 -7.00 5.29 -9.04
C LEU A 43 -6.04 4.95 -7.89
N ILE A 44 -4.74 4.92 -8.14
CA ILE A 44 -3.73 4.74 -7.09
C ILE A 44 -3.95 5.78 -5.99
N MET A 45 -4.10 7.03 -6.37
CA MET A 45 -4.18 8.13 -5.39
C MET A 45 -5.45 8.12 -4.56
N THR A 46 -6.50 7.42 -5.01
CA THR A 46 -7.74 7.33 -4.21
C THR A 46 -7.54 6.62 -2.87
N HIS A 47 -6.47 5.85 -2.72
CA HIS A 47 -6.20 5.12 -1.47
C HIS A 47 -5.56 5.99 -0.39
N TYR A 48 -5.14 7.20 -0.72
CA TYR A 48 -4.29 8.00 0.17
C TYR A 48 -5.01 9.22 0.70
N ASP A 49 -4.74 9.53 1.97
CA ASP A 49 -5.24 10.74 2.62
C ASP A 49 -4.45 11.96 2.13
N ASP A 50 -5.06 13.13 2.21
CA ASP A 50 -4.41 14.37 1.78
C ASP A 50 -3.13 14.66 2.56
N ALA A 51 -3.08 14.26 3.82
CA ALA A 51 -1.94 14.48 4.72
C ALA A 51 -0.96 13.32 4.73
N VAL A 52 -1.01 12.43 3.75
CA VAL A 52 -0.18 11.23 3.71
C VAL A 52 1.31 11.57 3.77
N GLU A 53 2.06 10.71 4.45
CA GLU A 53 3.52 10.78 4.50
C GLU A 53 4.09 9.42 4.14
N LEU A 54 5.00 9.39 3.16
CA LEU A 54 5.68 8.17 2.74
C LEU A 54 7.14 8.27 3.10
N THR A 55 7.71 7.19 3.62
CA THR A 55 9.15 7.07 3.87
C THR A 55 9.67 5.86 3.10
N SER A 56 10.69 6.08 2.29
CA SER A 56 11.22 5.03 1.44
C SER A 56 12.69 5.30 1.12
N PRO A 57 13.54 4.25 1.17
CA PRO A 57 14.92 4.39 0.72
C PRO A 57 15.02 4.73 -0.76
N VAL A 58 14.04 4.30 -1.55
CA VAL A 58 14.01 4.64 -2.98
C VAL A 58 13.73 6.13 -3.16
N ALA A 59 12.82 6.68 -2.34
CA ALA A 59 12.56 8.12 -2.35
C ALA A 59 13.79 8.92 -1.94
N ALA A 60 14.51 8.44 -0.92
CA ALA A 60 15.74 9.08 -0.48
C ALA A 60 16.75 9.16 -1.63
N GLN A 61 16.93 8.07 -2.33
CA GLN A 61 17.86 7.98 -3.44
C GLN A 61 17.42 8.85 -4.61
N LEU A 62 16.15 8.76 -4.99
CA LEU A 62 15.61 9.46 -6.15
C LEU A 62 15.56 10.97 -5.96
N LEU A 63 15.21 11.41 -4.75
CA LEU A 63 15.05 12.83 -4.44
C LEU A 63 16.29 13.45 -3.83
N GLY A 64 17.33 12.65 -3.56
CA GLY A 64 18.55 13.14 -2.94
C GLY A 64 18.34 13.64 -1.52
N SER A 65 17.36 13.06 -0.80
CA SER A 65 17.08 13.46 0.58
C SER A 65 17.68 12.48 1.56
N SER A 66 17.95 12.95 2.77
CA SER A 66 18.52 12.10 3.82
C SER A 66 17.46 11.28 4.56
N ASP A 67 16.21 11.72 4.54
CA ASP A 67 15.14 11.07 5.32
C ASP A 67 14.20 10.22 4.46
N GLY A 68 14.25 10.33 3.15
CA GLY A 68 13.41 9.54 2.26
C GLY A 68 11.93 9.82 2.36
N LYS A 69 11.56 11.02 2.81
CA LYS A 69 10.16 11.36 3.03
C LYS A 69 9.55 12.11 1.86
N VAL A 70 8.30 11.75 1.57
CA VAL A 70 7.43 12.46 0.64
C VAL A 70 6.18 12.83 1.41
N VAL A 71 5.91 14.12 1.55
CA VAL A 71 4.86 14.62 2.43
C VAL A 71 3.76 15.27 1.61
N GLY A 72 2.53 14.85 1.88
CA GLY A 72 1.35 15.40 1.23
C GLY A 72 0.99 14.72 -0.07
N LYS A 73 -0.30 14.67 -0.36
CA LYS A 73 -0.82 13.94 -1.50
C LYS A 73 -0.31 14.48 -2.85
N PRO A 74 -0.22 15.79 -3.08
CA PRO A 74 0.33 16.28 -4.36
C PRO A 74 1.76 15.83 -4.61
N ASN A 75 2.61 15.87 -3.59
CA ASN A 75 3.99 15.43 -3.72
C ASN A 75 4.08 13.92 -3.93
N LEU A 76 3.22 13.18 -3.23
CA LEU A 76 3.17 11.73 -3.40
C LEU A 76 2.74 11.36 -4.81
N ARG A 77 1.76 12.07 -5.36
CA ARG A 77 1.31 11.86 -6.73
C ARG A 77 2.47 12.07 -7.72
N ALA A 78 3.21 13.15 -7.56
CA ALA A 78 4.34 13.44 -8.44
C ALA A 78 5.41 12.36 -8.33
N TYR A 79 5.68 11.87 -7.13
CA TYR A 79 6.65 10.82 -6.90
C TYR A 79 6.19 9.51 -7.57
N PHE A 80 4.94 9.13 -7.38
CA PHE A 80 4.40 7.91 -8.00
C PHE A 80 4.38 8.00 -9.52
N GLN A 81 4.08 9.18 -10.06
CA GLN A 81 4.12 9.37 -11.50
C GLN A 81 5.51 9.09 -12.07
N ARG A 82 6.55 9.54 -11.39
CA ARG A 82 7.92 9.24 -11.80
C ARG A 82 8.18 7.75 -11.77
N GLY A 83 7.66 7.05 -10.78
CA GLY A 83 7.80 5.60 -10.70
C GLY A 83 7.13 4.88 -11.86
N LEU A 84 5.91 5.29 -12.20
CA LEU A 84 5.19 4.70 -13.32
C LEU A 84 5.91 4.94 -14.65
N GLU A 85 6.47 6.13 -14.82
CA GLU A 85 7.21 6.48 -16.05
C GLU A 85 8.50 5.69 -16.17
N ALA A 86 9.16 5.45 -15.03
CA ALA A 86 10.42 4.71 -15.00
C ALA A 86 10.24 3.23 -15.28
N TYR A 87 9.07 2.68 -14.99
CA TYR A 87 8.79 1.26 -15.13
C TYR A 87 7.49 1.05 -15.91
N PRO A 88 7.53 1.22 -17.23
CA PRO A 88 6.31 1.07 -18.06
C PRO A 88 5.71 -0.32 -17.97
N GLU A 89 6.52 -1.33 -17.67
CA GLU A 89 6.04 -2.69 -17.48
C GLU A 89 6.21 -3.08 -16.03
N LEU A 90 5.31 -2.62 -15.21
CA LEU A 90 5.38 -2.78 -13.79
C LEU A 90 4.46 -3.93 -13.35
N PRO A 91 4.95 -5.15 -13.20
CA PRO A 91 4.10 -6.18 -12.63
C PRO A 91 4.37 -6.29 -11.13
N PHE A 92 3.41 -5.88 -10.33
CA PHE A 92 3.39 -6.22 -8.92
C PHE A 92 2.56 -7.48 -8.73
N HIS A 93 3.04 -8.38 -7.89
CA HIS A 93 2.32 -9.59 -7.52
C HIS A 93 2.12 -9.59 -6.02
N LEU A 94 0.87 -9.48 -5.59
CA LEU A 94 0.54 -9.51 -4.18
C LEU A 94 0.79 -10.90 -3.62
N GLU A 95 1.66 -10.99 -2.62
CA GLU A 95 1.98 -12.25 -1.96
C GLU A 95 1.13 -12.45 -0.72
N ASP A 96 1.00 -11.40 0.09
CA ASP A 96 0.22 -11.49 1.31
C ASP A 96 -0.18 -10.10 1.80
N VAL A 97 -1.17 -10.09 2.70
CA VAL A 97 -1.60 -8.89 3.39
C VAL A 97 -1.71 -9.22 4.87
N LEU A 98 -0.95 -8.53 5.69
CA LEU A 98 -1.05 -8.65 7.13
C LEU A 98 -1.75 -7.40 7.64
N TRP A 99 -2.52 -7.53 8.73
CA TRP A 99 -3.29 -6.40 9.19
C TRP A 99 -3.28 -6.29 10.72
N GLY A 100 -3.40 -5.07 11.20
CA GLY A 100 -3.48 -4.73 12.61
C GLY A 100 -4.70 -3.87 12.88
N MET A 101 -4.68 -3.14 13.99
CA MET A 101 -5.83 -2.31 14.39
C MET A 101 -6.12 -1.22 13.37
N ASN A 102 -5.11 -0.46 13.01
CA ASN A 102 -5.24 0.65 12.07
C ASN A 102 -4.15 0.60 11.01
N SER A 103 -3.66 -0.58 10.69
CA SER A 103 -2.55 -0.71 9.76
C SER A 103 -2.65 -1.99 8.96
N VAL A 104 -2.00 -1.98 7.82
CA VAL A 104 -1.81 -3.18 7.00
C VAL A 104 -0.38 -3.21 6.53
N VAL A 105 0.10 -4.41 6.23
CA VAL A 105 1.35 -4.59 5.52
C VAL A 105 1.02 -5.27 4.20
N LEU A 106 1.32 -4.61 3.11
CA LEU A 106 1.22 -5.22 1.78
C LEU A 106 2.58 -5.81 1.44
N TYR A 107 2.60 -7.11 1.29
CA TYR A 107 3.81 -7.85 0.93
C TYR A 107 3.66 -8.33 -0.50
N PHE A 108 4.56 -7.89 -1.37
CA PHE A 108 4.42 -8.16 -2.80
C PHE A 108 5.78 -8.28 -3.48
N THR A 109 5.77 -8.98 -4.61
CA THR A 109 6.92 -9.02 -5.51
C THR A 109 6.83 -7.81 -6.41
N ASN A 110 7.91 -7.03 -6.46
CA ASN A 110 7.96 -5.78 -7.20
C ASN A 110 8.51 -5.97 -8.62
N GLN A 111 8.63 -4.85 -9.35
CA GLN A 111 9.05 -4.85 -10.75
C GLN A 111 10.47 -5.38 -10.96
N LYS A 112 11.28 -5.42 -9.92
CA LYS A 112 12.64 -5.98 -9.98
C LYS A 112 12.69 -7.43 -9.57
N ARG A 113 11.52 -8.04 -9.35
CA ARG A 113 11.39 -9.42 -8.88
C ARG A 113 12.00 -9.65 -7.50
N THR A 114 12.09 -8.60 -6.72
CA THR A 114 12.43 -8.68 -5.29
C THR A 114 11.17 -8.37 -4.51
N HIS A 115 11.26 -8.44 -3.18
CA HIS A 115 10.09 -8.26 -2.34
C HIS A 115 10.05 -6.86 -1.77
N THR A 116 8.84 -6.35 -1.62
CA THR A 116 8.57 -5.11 -0.92
C THR A 116 7.52 -5.39 0.15
N ALA A 117 7.72 -4.83 1.33
CA ALA A 117 6.72 -4.82 2.38
C ALA A 117 6.40 -3.37 2.69
N ASN A 118 5.20 -2.95 2.34
CA ASN A 118 4.71 -1.60 2.62
C ASN A 118 3.87 -1.65 3.89
N PHE A 119 4.41 -1.09 4.96
CA PHE A 119 3.62 -0.83 6.15
C PHE A 119 2.78 0.41 5.89
N MET A 120 1.47 0.30 6.05
CA MET A 120 0.54 1.39 5.81
C MET A 120 -0.34 1.61 7.02
N GLU A 121 -0.32 2.82 7.54
CA GLU A 121 -1.21 3.24 8.61
C GLU A 121 -2.44 3.88 8.00
N LEU A 122 -3.63 3.52 8.51
CA LEU A 122 -4.89 3.94 7.92
C LEU A 122 -5.63 4.91 8.84
N SER A 123 -6.31 5.87 8.23
CA SER A 123 -7.24 6.74 8.94
C SER A 123 -8.52 5.97 9.29
N ALA A 124 -9.38 6.60 10.09
CA ALA A 124 -10.68 6.06 10.42
C ALA A 124 -11.54 5.79 9.19
N TYR A 125 -11.23 6.45 8.07
CA TYR A 125 -11.97 6.29 6.82
C TYR A 125 -11.30 5.29 5.87
N GLY A 126 -10.28 4.59 6.35
CA GLY A 126 -9.60 3.59 5.52
C GLY A 126 -8.62 4.17 4.51
N LYS A 127 -8.25 5.44 4.64
CA LYS A 127 -7.27 6.06 3.77
C LYS A 127 -5.88 5.92 4.37
N VAL A 128 -4.88 5.74 3.51
CA VAL A 128 -3.50 5.60 3.94
C VAL A 128 -2.98 6.97 4.36
N ILE A 129 -2.56 7.09 5.62
CA ILE A 129 -2.00 8.32 6.17
C ILE A 129 -0.49 8.25 6.32
N ARG A 130 0.07 7.05 6.34
CA ARG A 130 1.52 6.89 6.45
C ARG A 130 1.93 5.58 5.78
N VAL A 131 2.99 5.65 5.01
CA VAL A 131 3.58 4.47 4.37
C VAL A 131 5.05 4.42 4.77
N VAL A 132 5.50 3.23 5.17
CA VAL A 132 6.92 2.95 5.35
C VAL A 132 7.25 1.79 4.44
N ALA A 133 8.01 2.07 3.39
CA ALA A 133 8.37 1.07 2.40
C ALA A 133 9.65 0.35 2.83
N ASN A 134 9.61 -0.98 2.78
CA ASN A 134 10.73 -1.83 3.12
C ASN A 134 11.00 -2.77 1.94
N TYR A 135 12.25 -2.90 1.58
CA TYR A 135 12.63 -3.67 0.40
C TYR A 135 13.55 -4.82 0.79
N GLY A 136 13.31 -5.98 0.16
CA GLY A 136 14.17 -7.13 0.28
C GLY A 136 15.09 -7.25 -0.92
N GLY A 137 16.14 -8.02 -0.75
CA GLY A 137 17.09 -8.26 -1.82
C GLY A 137 16.71 -9.38 -2.75
#